data_49a40cc3cef07ca59f5ec1320c3aa49a
#
_entry.id   49a40cc3cef07ca59f5ec1320c3aa49a
#
_cell.length_a   1.000
_cell.length_b   1.000
_cell.length_c   1.000
_cell.angle_alpha   90.00
_cell.angle_beta   90.00
_cell.angle_gamma   90.00
#
_symmetry.space_group_name_H-M   'P 1'
#
loop_
_entity.id
_entity.type
_entity.pdbx_description
1 polymer ?
#
loop_
_entity_poly.entity_id
_entity_poly.type
_entity_poly.pdbx_seq_one_letter_code
_entity_poly.pdbx_strand_id
1 'polypeptide(L)'
;LAGNLTLREGLTREEVEAGHKKRNWVPLMRGEEVIEYPANQKTLTRRYTEESIKFIRQNKDRPFFLYLPHTMVHLPLAVSQAFENRTDRLIWDAIEEVDWSVGEVLKSIKSLQIDHNTLVIFTSDNGAAVGTSLPLRAKKGSVYDGGIREPTVMWWPGRIPAGKICGEVAATIDLLPTLTKLCGGKLSGRKIDGKDIWPLMSGQPKAKSPHKNYVLMHGPGTVRSGKWKFYPWQEGKGGKRHDQAKNPSPDPVQLYDTQADIGETKNLASKHPAIVRKMQTAYDAHVAEIKASKRPNQEMKRPTSKPSAERPHTPKKKK
;
A
#
# COMPACT_ATOMS: atom_id res chain seq x y z
N LEU A 1 -31.33 -7.74 0.56
CA LEU A 1 -30.23 -8.67 0.28
C LEU A 1 -30.69 -9.75 -0.71
N ALA A 2 -29.80 -10.19 -1.61
CA ALA A 2 -30.12 -11.29 -2.54
C ALA A 2 -30.49 -12.56 -1.77
N GLY A 3 -31.49 -13.32 -2.27
CA GLY A 3 -32.05 -14.48 -1.56
C GLY A 3 -31.06 -15.63 -1.30
N ASN A 4 -30.00 -15.72 -2.12
CA ASN A 4 -28.96 -16.76 -2.07
C ASN A 4 -27.66 -16.31 -1.36
N LEU A 5 -27.69 -15.18 -0.64
CA LEU A 5 -26.51 -14.68 0.08
C LEU A 5 -26.12 -15.65 1.21
N THR A 6 -24.89 -16.15 1.20
CA THR A 6 -24.32 -16.93 2.28
C THR A 6 -24.05 -16.05 3.49
N LEU A 7 -24.77 -16.29 4.58
CA LEU A 7 -24.58 -15.54 5.83
C LEU A 7 -23.44 -16.16 6.66
N ARG A 8 -22.71 -15.30 7.35
CA ARG A 8 -21.73 -15.71 8.35
C ARG A 8 -22.42 -16.54 9.43
N GLU A 9 -21.81 -17.64 9.81
CA GLU A 9 -22.27 -18.49 10.90
C GLU A 9 -22.61 -17.66 12.15
N GLY A 10 -23.76 -17.95 12.76
CA GLY A 10 -24.23 -17.25 13.95
C GLY A 10 -24.94 -15.91 13.70
N LEU A 11 -25.19 -15.53 12.42
CA LEU A 11 -25.98 -14.33 12.09
C LEU A 11 -27.29 -14.67 11.38
N THR A 12 -28.36 -14.02 11.79
CA THR A 12 -29.64 -14.06 11.11
C THR A 12 -29.74 -13.05 9.95
N ARG A 13 -30.70 -13.24 9.05
CA ARG A 13 -30.96 -12.29 7.97
C ARG A 13 -31.38 -10.91 8.52
N GLU A 14 -32.22 -10.88 9.55
CA GLU A 14 -32.69 -9.66 10.21
C GLU A 14 -31.51 -8.86 10.79
N GLU A 15 -30.60 -9.52 11.49
CA GLU A 15 -29.39 -8.89 12.05
C GLU A 15 -28.49 -8.34 10.95
N VAL A 16 -28.34 -9.09 9.85
CA VAL A 16 -27.53 -8.63 8.70
C VAL A 16 -28.21 -7.45 8.03
N GLU A 17 -29.52 -7.46 7.81
CA GLU A 17 -30.26 -6.35 7.21
C GLU A 17 -30.27 -5.11 8.10
N ALA A 18 -30.41 -5.26 9.42
CA ALA A 18 -30.29 -4.17 10.38
C ALA A 18 -28.86 -3.57 10.39
N GLY A 19 -27.85 -4.42 10.18
CA GLY A 19 -26.43 -4.02 10.19
C GLY A 19 -25.83 -3.67 8.83
N HIS A 20 -26.54 -3.84 7.70
CA HIS A 20 -25.96 -3.70 6.35
C HIS A 20 -25.39 -2.31 6.02
N LYS A 21 -25.77 -1.29 6.76
CA LYS A 21 -25.22 0.08 6.65
C LYS A 21 -23.91 0.26 7.45
N LYS A 22 -23.47 -0.74 8.21
CA LYS A 22 -22.19 -0.69 8.92
C LYS A 22 -21.05 -0.72 7.91
N ARG A 23 -20.17 0.26 8.00
CA ARG A 23 -19.08 0.50 7.03
C ARG A 23 -18.14 -0.70 6.84
N ASN A 24 -18.05 -1.56 7.83
CA ASN A 24 -17.11 -2.69 7.88
C ASN A 24 -17.72 -4.02 7.42
N TRP A 25 -18.98 -4.01 7.00
CA TRP A 25 -19.65 -5.20 6.54
C TRP A 25 -19.44 -5.37 5.04
N VAL A 26 -18.47 -6.21 4.71
CA VAL A 26 -18.07 -6.51 3.33
C VAL A 26 -18.20 -8.00 3.08
N PRO A 27 -18.49 -8.43 1.83
CA PRO A 27 -18.52 -9.85 1.49
C PRO A 27 -17.12 -10.44 1.46
N LEU A 28 -17.01 -11.72 1.77
CA LEU A 28 -15.87 -12.54 1.38
C LEU A 28 -16.23 -13.26 0.08
N MET A 29 -15.38 -13.08 -0.93
CA MET A 29 -15.62 -13.58 -2.28
C MET A 29 -14.68 -14.74 -2.61
N ARG A 30 -15.18 -15.67 -3.44
CA ARG A 30 -14.34 -16.64 -4.17
C ARG A 30 -14.68 -16.52 -5.66
N GLY A 31 -13.79 -15.93 -6.43
CA GLY A 31 -14.16 -15.48 -7.78
C GLY A 31 -15.28 -14.45 -7.73
N GLU A 32 -16.38 -14.72 -8.39
CA GLU A 32 -17.58 -13.86 -8.41
C GLU A 32 -18.64 -14.26 -7.36
N GLU A 33 -18.41 -15.34 -6.62
CA GLU A 33 -19.34 -15.87 -5.63
C GLU A 33 -19.10 -15.27 -4.25
N VAL A 34 -20.17 -14.85 -3.57
CA VAL A 34 -20.14 -14.48 -2.14
C VAL A 34 -20.19 -15.74 -1.29
N ILE A 35 -19.07 -16.10 -0.69
CA ILE A 35 -18.98 -17.28 0.17
C ILE A 35 -19.28 -17.00 1.64
N GLU A 36 -19.28 -15.72 2.05
CA GLU A 36 -19.61 -15.30 3.42
C GLU A 36 -19.97 -13.81 3.47
N TYR A 37 -21.04 -13.45 4.18
CA TYR A 37 -21.41 -12.05 4.43
C TYR A 37 -22.02 -11.85 5.82
N PRO A 38 -21.60 -10.83 6.57
CA PRO A 38 -20.35 -10.09 6.40
C PRO A 38 -19.16 -11.01 6.70
N ALA A 39 -18.01 -10.73 6.07
CA ALA A 39 -16.79 -11.49 6.32
C ALA A 39 -16.39 -11.46 7.80
N ASN A 40 -16.00 -12.62 8.36
CA ASN A 40 -15.47 -12.70 9.72
C ASN A 40 -14.01 -12.27 9.74
N GLN A 41 -13.76 -11.03 10.15
CA GLN A 41 -12.41 -10.43 10.18
C GLN A 41 -11.40 -11.25 10.99
N LYS A 42 -11.85 -11.93 12.07
CA LYS A 42 -11.00 -12.77 12.92
C LYS A 42 -10.41 -13.98 12.22
N THR A 43 -10.97 -14.39 11.09
CA THR A 43 -10.52 -15.60 10.38
C THR A 43 -9.74 -15.29 9.09
N LEU A 44 -9.70 -14.04 8.65
CA LEU A 44 -9.21 -13.71 7.31
C LEU A 44 -7.72 -14.00 7.13
N THR A 45 -6.86 -13.59 8.07
CA THR A 45 -5.41 -13.84 7.97
C THR A 45 -5.13 -15.33 7.81
N ARG A 46 -5.75 -16.16 8.65
CA ARG A 46 -5.61 -17.62 8.56
C ARG A 46 -6.11 -18.17 7.22
N ARG A 47 -7.31 -17.80 6.80
CA ARG A 47 -7.93 -18.27 5.54
C ARG A 47 -7.10 -17.89 4.33
N TYR A 48 -6.57 -16.66 4.28
CA TYR A 48 -5.68 -16.22 3.22
C TYR A 48 -4.37 -17.02 3.20
N THR A 49 -3.83 -17.36 4.36
CA THR A 49 -2.64 -18.21 4.49
C THR A 49 -2.91 -19.62 3.96
N GLU A 50 -4.00 -20.23 4.37
CA GLU A 50 -4.40 -21.58 3.95
C GLU A 50 -4.64 -21.66 2.43
N GLU A 51 -5.37 -20.70 1.86
CA GLU A 51 -5.61 -20.63 0.41
C GLU A 51 -4.32 -20.35 -0.37
N SER A 52 -3.41 -19.54 0.17
CA SER A 52 -2.10 -19.28 -0.44
C SER A 52 -1.24 -20.55 -0.47
N ILE A 53 -1.16 -21.28 0.62
CA ILE A 53 -0.43 -22.55 0.69
C ILE A 53 -1.02 -23.59 -0.27
N LYS A 54 -2.34 -23.69 -0.32
CA LYS A 54 -3.04 -24.57 -1.26
C LYS A 54 -2.72 -24.20 -2.71
N PHE A 55 -2.77 -22.90 -3.04
CA PHE A 55 -2.41 -22.39 -4.38
C PHE A 55 -0.97 -22.72 -4.74
N ILE A 56 -0.01 -22.48 -3.84
CA ILE A 56 1.40 -22.81 -4.05
C ILE A 56 1.60 -24.29 -4.33
N ARG A 57 1.00 -25.17 -3.53
CA ARG A 57 1.08 -26.61 -3.72
C ARG A 57 0.53 -27.09 -5.06
N GLN A 58 -0.60 -26.50 -5.50
CA GLN A 58 -1.24 -26.82 -6.78
C GLN A 58 -0.46 -26.32 -7.99
N ASN A 59 0.43 -25.35 -7.81
CA ASN A 59 1.16 -24.71 -8.89
C ASN A 59 2.70 -24.91 -8.81
N LYS A 60 3.19 -25.75 -7.90
CA LYS A 60 4.63 -25.93 -7.64
C LYS A 60 5.46 -26.35 -8.87
N ASP A 61 4.84 -27.03 -9.84
CA ASP A 61 5.49 -27.58 -11.03
C ASP A 61 5.36 -26.67 -12.27
N ARG A 62 4.82 -25.44 -12.10
CA ARG A 62 4.67 -24.45 -13.17
C ARG A 62 4.91 -23.02 -12.65
N PRO A 63 5.25 -22.06 -13.53
CA PRO A 63 5.34 -20.66 -13.11
C PRO A 63 4.02 -20.15 -12.53
N PHE A 64 4.09 -19.42 -11.42
CA PHE A 64 2.94 -18.77 -10.81
C PHE A 64 3.27 -17.36 -10.30
N PHE A 65 2.25 -16.55 -10.16
CA PHE A 65 2.29 -15.27 -9.47
C PHE A 65 1.21 -15.26 -8.39
N LEU A 66 1.62 -15.09 -7.14
CA LEU A 66 0.72 -14.96 -6.00
C LEU A 66 0.79 -13.53 -5.46
N TYR A 67 -0.33 -12.83 -5.44
CA TYR A 67 -0.51 -11.56 -4.75
C TYR A 67 -1.36 -11.78 -3.51
N LEU A 68 -0.78 -11.61 -2.34
CA LEU A 68 -1.40 -11.86 -1.04
C LEU A 68 -1.55 -10.55 -0.25
N PRO A 69 -2.58 -9.72 -0.55
CA PRO A 69 -2.83 -8.48 0.17
C PRO A 69 -3.61 -8.78 1.46
N HIS A 70 -2.90 -8.85 2.58
CA HIS A 70 -3.54 -9.00 3.89
C HIS A 70 -4.44 -7.81 4.21
N THR A 71 -5.62 -8.07 4.80
CA THR A 71 -6.49 -7.00 5.33
C THR A 71 -5.94 -6.40 6.63
N MET A 72 -5.21 -7.21 7.42
CA MET A 72 -4.46 -6.72 8.58
C MET A 72 -3.11 -6.13 8.07
N VAL A 73 -2.66 -5.05 8.66
CA VAL A 73 -3.11 -4.40 9.90
C VAL A 73 -4.01 -3.17 9.68
N HIS A 74 -4.87 -3.16 8.68
CA HIS A 74 -5.84 -2.06 8.47
C HIS A 74 -7.01 -2.15 9.49
N LEU A 75 -7.56 -1.00 9.88
CA LEU A 75 -8.76 -0.93 10.72
C LEU A 75 -10.02 -1.43 9.97
N PRO A 76 -10.92 -2.13 10.67
CA PRO A 76 -10.89 -2.54 12.07
C PRO A 76 -9.91 -3.69 12.30
N LEU A 77 -9.13 -3.63 13.39
CA LEU A 77 -8.22 -4.72 13.75
C LEU A 77 -9.00 -5.93 14.24
N ALA A 78 -8.55 -7.10 13.82
CA ALA A 78 -9.06 -8.37 14.31
C ALA A 78 -7.97 -9.45 14.17
N VAL A 79 -7.94 -10.41 15.07
CA VAL A 79 -7.04 -11.54 15.05
C VAL A 79 -7.80 -12.82 15.34
N SER A 80 -7.26 -13.97 14.94
CA SER A 80 -7.80 -15.26 15.34
C SER A 80 -7.56 -15.51 16.83
N GLN A 81 -8.36 -16.43 17.41
CA GLN A 81 -8.29 -16.79 18.83
C GLN A 81 -6.87 -17.16 19.27
N ALA A 82 -6.07 -17.78 18.40
CA ALA A 82 -4.69 -18.16 18.69
C ALA A 82 -3.75 -16.97 18.91
N PHE A 83 -4.14 -15.78 18.47
CA PHE A 83 -3.37 -14.53 18.59
C PHE A 83 -4.04 -13.48 19.47
N GLU A 84 -5.20 -13.78 20.06
CA GLU A 84 -5.86 -12.85 20.99
C GLU A 84 -5.08 -12.71 22.29
N ASN A 85 -4.83 -11.46 22.73
CA ASN A 85 -4.18 -11.12 24.00
C ASN A 85 -2.76 -11.70 24.19
N ARG A 86 -2.03 -11.89 23.09
CA ARG A 86 -0.62 -12.33 23.16
C ARG A 86 0.31 -11.18 23.54
N THR A 87 -0.11 -9.97 23.23
CA THR A 87 0.58 -8.74 23.58
C THR A 87 -0.36 -7.80 24.36
N ASP A 88 0.17 -6.64 24.76
CA ASP A 88 -0.62 -5.60 25.45
C ASP A 88 -1.52 -4.79 24.50
N ARG A 89 -1.42 -5.00 23.18
CA ARG A 89 -2.12 -4.20 22.17
C ARG A 89 -2.52 -5.02 20.96
N LEU A 90 -3.78 -4.97 20.57
CA LEU A 90 -4.34 -5.68 19.42
C LEU A 90 -3.59 -5.45 18.10
N ILE A 91 -2.95 -4.28 17.93
CA ILE A 91 -2.13 -4.03 16.72
C ILE A 91 -0.90 -4.94 16.68
N TRP A 92 -0.27 -5.22 17.82
CA TRP A 92 0.87 -6.12 17.89
C TRP A 92 0.45 -7.57 17.70
N ASP A 93 -0.69 -7.98 18.27
CA ASP A 93 -1.27 -9.30 18.01
C ASP A 93 -1.55 -9.51 16.51
N ALA A 94 -2.07 -8.48 15.84
CA ALA A 94 -2.33 -8.53 14.40
C ALA A 94 -1.03 -8.60 13.57
N ILE A 95 0.03 -7.92 13.99
CA ILE A 95 1.35 -8.01 13.35
C ILE A 95 1.92 -9.42 13.55
N GLU A 96 1.83 -10.00 14.75
CA GLU A 96 2.28 -11.37 15.00
C GLU A 96 1.53 -12.40 14.15
N GLU A 97 0.21 -12.24 13.94
CA GLU A 97 -0.55 -13.14 13.09
C GLU A 97 -0.17 -12.99 11.60
N VAL A 98 0.14 -11.78 11.13
CA VAL A 98 0.66 -11.57 9.77
C VAL A 98 2.06 -12.17 9.64
N ASP A 99 2.94 -12.00 10.62
CA ASP A 99 4.27 -12.62 10.64
C ASP A 99 4.20 -14.15 10.61
N TRP A 100 3.31 -14.73 11.43
CA TRP A 100 3.01 -16.17 11.38
C TRP A 100 2.58 -16.60 9.97
N SER A 101 1.69 -15.85 9.33
CA SER A 101 1.23 -16.14 7.96
C SER A 101 2.38 -16.16 6.96
N VAL A 102 3.26 -15.17 7.01
CA VAL A 102 4.48 -15.12 6.18
C VAL A 102 5.37 -16.33 6.45
N GLY A 103 5.55 -16.67 7.72
CA GLY A 103 6.31 -17.86 8.15
C GLY A 103 5.77 -19.16 7.55
N GLU A 104 4.45 -19.38 7.59
CA GLU A 104 3.82 -20.57 7.03
C GLU A 104 3.92 -20.64 5.50
N VAL A 105 3.81 -19.50 4.81
CA VAL A 105 4.04 -19.42 3.36
C VAL A 105 5.48 -19.78 3.02
N LEU A 106 6.46 -19.19 3.71
CA LEU A 106 7.90 -19.49 3.50
C LEU A 106 8.22 -20.96 3.81
N LYS A 107 7.65 -21.51 4.86
CA LYS A 107 7.78 -22.93 5.23
C LYS A 107 7.23 -23.85 4.14
N SER A 108 6.07 -23.50 3.55
CA SER A 108 5.49 -24.24 2.43
C SER A 108 6.42 -24.21 1.20
N ILE A 109 6.94 -23.06 0.82
CA ILE A 109 7.87 -22.91 -0.31
C ILE A 109 9.13 -23.77 -0.11
N LYS A 110 9.72 -23.73 1.09
CA LYS A 110 10.89 -24.54 1.45
C LYS A 110 10.60 -26.05 1.45
N SER A 111 9.48 -26.48 2.04
CA SER A 111 9.11 -27.89 2.10
C SER A 111 8.83 -28.51 0.73
N LEU A 112 8.43 -27.69 -0.23
CA LEU A 112 8.23 -28.08 -1.62
C LEU A 112 9.51 -27.99 -2.46
N GLN A 113 10.63 -27.55 -1.88
CA GLN A 113 11.94 -27.37 -2.52
C GLN A 113 11.92 -26.47 -3.78
N ILE A 114 11.03 -25.45 -3.77
CA ILE A 114 10.92 -24.46 -4.88
C ILE A 114 11.50 -23.10 -4.50
N ASP A 115 12.10 -22.96 -3.32
CA ASP A 115 12.67 -21.71 -2.80
C ASP A 115 13.80 -21.15 -3.68
N HIS A 116 14.62 -22.02 -4.27
CA HIS A 116 15.69 -21.62 -5.19
C HIS A 116 15.18 -20.94 -6.47
N ASN A 117 13.91 -21.14 -6.83
CA ASN A 117 13.25 -20.57 -8.02
C ASN A 117 12.02 -19.70 -7.69
N THR A 118 11.93 -19.21 -6.46
CA THR A 118 10.81 -18.38 -6.02
C THR A 118 11.30 -17.07 -5.39
N LEU A 119 10.91 -15.95 -5.98
CA LEU A 119 11.07 -14.62 -5.39
C LEU A 119 9.92 -14.36 -4.43
N VAL A 120 10.22 -14.06 -3.18
CA VAL A 120 9.24 -13.59 -2.19
C VAL A 120 9.52 -12.12 -1.86
N ILE A 121 8.48 -11.30 -1.92
CA ILE A 121 8.53 -9.88 -1.57
C ILE A 121 7.49 -9.62 -0.48
N PHE A 122 7.94 -9.14 0.67
CA PHE A 122 7.08 -8.62 1.72
C PHE A 122 7.20 -7.10 1.75
N THR A 123 6.08 -6.39 1.71
CA THR A 123 6.05 -4.92 1.78
C THR A 123 4.72 -4.44 2.33
N SER A 124 4.60 -3.15 2.59
CA SER A 124 3.34 -2.48 2.93
C SER A 124 2.93 -1.52 1.82
N ASP A 125 1.68 -1.09 1.82
CA ASP A 125 1.10 -0.14 0.86
C ASP A 125 1.26 1.32 1.29
N ASN A 126 1.38 1.57 2.59
CA ASN A 126 1.54 2.89 3.21
C ASN A 126 2.02 2.78 4.66
N GLY A 127 2.48 3.88 5.22
CA GLY A 127 2.94 3.97 6.61
C GLY A 127 1.83 3.77 7.64
N ALA A 128 2.20 3.66 8.89
CA ALA A 128 1.32 3.31 10.00
C ALA A 128 0.12 4.25 10.13
N ALA A 129 -1.10 3.71 10.12
CA ALA A 129 -2.30 4.43 10.54
C ALA A 129 -2.47 4.38 12.07
N VAL A 130 -2.15 3.22 12.67
CA VAL A 130 -2.17 2.95 14.11
C VAL A 130 -0.75 2.61 14.56
N GLY A 131 -0.40 2.88 15.80
CA GLY A 131 0.96 2.69 16.31
C GLY A 131 1.88 3.87 15.99
N THR A 132 3.11 3.61 15.60
CA THR A 132 4.13 4.62 15.34
C THR A 132 4.90 4.35 14.06
N SER A 133 5.33 5.41 13.38
CA SER A 133 6.30 5.34 12.26
C SER A 133 7.70 5.80 12.69
N LEU A 134 7.92 6.06 13.97
CA LEU A 134 9.22 6.52 14.47
C LEU A 134 10.37 5.59 14.03
N PRO A 135 11.55 6.14 13.70
CA PRO A 135 11.94 7.56 13.75
C PRO A 135 11.45 8.43 12.58
N LEU A 136 10.67 7.87 11.65
CA LEU A 136 10.16 8.59 10.48
C LEU A 136 9.09 9.60 10.87
N ARG A 137 9.07 10.75 10.19
CA ARG A 137 8.09 11.80 10.43
C ARG A 137 6.71 11.44 9.91
N ALA A 138 5.68 11.77 10.70
CA ALA A 138 4.26 11.61 10.40
C ALA A 138 3.82 10.14 10.21
N LYS A 139 2.67 9.90 9.55
CA LYS A 139 2.01 8.61 9.39
C LYS A 139 1.21 8.56 8.10
N LYS A 140 0.46 7.48 7.86
CA LYS A 140 -0.49 7.30 6.74
C LYS A 140 -1.25 8.59 6.42
N GLY A 141 -1.31 8.91 5.13
CA GLY A 141 -1.96 10.14 4.62
C GLY A 141 -1.05 11.35 4.53
N SER A 142 0.22 11.22 4.95
CA SER A 142 1.26 12.23 4.80
C SER A 142 2.25 11.86 3.70
N VAL A 143 2.90 12.85 3.08
CA VAL A 143 4.02 12.67 2.14
C VAL A 143 5.39 12.71 2.81
N TYR A 144 5.45 12.88 4.15
CA TYR A 144 6.66 12.61 4.93
C TYR A 144 6.96 11.11 4.97
N ASP A 145 8.22 10.76 5.24
CA ASP A 145 8.66 9.36 5.15
C ASP A 145 7.83 8.41 6.01
N GLY A 146 7.32 8.83 7.17
CA GLY A 146 6.45 8.00 8.00
C GLY A 146 5.08 7.65 7.39
N GLY A 147 4.69 8.31 6.29
CA GLY A 147 3.47 7.99 5.55
C GLY A 147 3.69 7.20 4.26
N ILE A 148 4.91 7.22 3.70
CA ILE A 148 5.19 6.72 2.34
C ILE A 148 6.42 5.83 2.22
N ARG A 149 7.23 5.71 3.28
CA ARG A 149 8.39 4.82 3.30
C ARG A 149 8.04 3.53 4.01
N GLU A 150 7.99 2.45 3.23
CA GLU A 150 7.48 1.17 3.67
C GLU A 150 8.58 0.18 3.98
N PRO A 151 8.42 -0.67 5.01
CA PRO A 151 9.29 -1.81 5.19
C PRO A 151 9.19 -2.72 3.96
N THR A 152 10.33 -3.11 3.42
CA THR A 152 10.37 -4.01 2.27
C THR A 152 11.49 -5.03 2.47
N VAL A 153 11.12 -6.30 2.44
CA VAL A 153 12.05 -7.43 2.54
C VAL A 153 11.87 -8.32 1.30
N MET A 154 12.99 -8.68 0.69
CA MET A 154 12.99 -9.54 -0.50
C MET A 154 13.85 -10.76 -0.24
N TRP A 155 13.37 -11.91 -0.64
CA TRP A 155 14.04 -13.17 -0.41
C TRP A 155 14.02 -14.05 -1.66
N TRP A 156 15.18 -14.47 -2.12
CA TRP A 156 15.38 -15.42 -3.19
C TRP A 156 16.76 -16.06 -3.04
N PRO A 157 16.84 -17.26 -2.46
CA PRO A 157 18.11 -17.95 -2.26
C PRO A 157 18.94 -18.08 -3.54
N GLY A 158 20.21 -17.76 -3.47
CA GLY A 158 21.12 -17.79 -4.62
C GLY A 158 20.98 -16.63 -5.63
N ARG A 159 19.96 -15.79 -5.50
CA ARG A 159 19.72 -14.65 -6.41
C ARG A 159 19.76 -13.29 -5.69
N ILE A 160 19.31 -13.24 -4.47
CA ILE A 160 19.35 -12.05 -3.61
C ILE A 160 20.28 -12.35 -2.43
N PRO A 161 21.36 -11.58 -2.23
CA PRO A 161 22.28 -11.80 -1.12
C PRO A 161 21.60 -11.63 0.24
N ALA A 162 21.81 -12.60 1.14
CA ALA A 162 21.29 -12.51 2.50
C ALA A 162 21.94 -11.37 3.29
N GLY A 163 21.18 -10.75 4.20
CA GLY A 163 21.66 -9.73 5.12
C GLY A 163 22.07 -8.40 4.47
N LYS A 164 21.76 -8.17 3.20
CA LYS A 164 22.04 -6.89 2.53
C LYS A 164 20.95 -5.86 2.77
N ILE A 165 21.37 -4.62 3.00
CA ILE A 165 20.50 -3.46 3.10
C ILE A 165 20.75 -2.57 1.89
N CYS A 166 19.68 -2.19 1.18
CA CYS A 166 19.74 -1.25 0.08
C CYS A 166 19.09 0.08 0.50
N GLY A 167 19.88 1.16 0.52
CA GLY A 167 19.41 2.52 0.84
C GLY A 167 19.01 3.34 -0.38
N GLU A 168 19.03 2.75 -1.58
CA GLU A 168 18.64 3.42 -2.81
C GLU A 168 17.10 3.56 -2.93
N VAL A 169 16.66 4.60 -3.63
CA VAL A 169 15.22 4.86 -3.85
C VAL A 169 14.64 3.83 -4.80
N ALA A 170 13.60 3.16 -4.35
CA ALA A 170 12.76 2.28 -5.16
C ALA A 170 11.28 2.50 -4.76
N ALA A 171 10.36 2.09 -5.60
CA ALA A 171 8.94 2.24 -5.36
C ALA A 171 8.16 1.00 -5.82
N THR A 172 6.95 0.79 -5.30
CA THR A 172 6.11 -0.36 -5.67
C THR A 172 5.78 -0.39 -7.17
N ILE A 173 5.72 0.76 -7.83
CA ILE A 173 5.54 0.85 -9.29
C ILE A 173 6.67 0.20 -10.08
N ASP A 174 7.85 0.02 -9.47
CA ASP A 174 9.03 -0.60 -10.10
C ASP A 174 8.91 -2.12 -10.19
N LEU A 175 8.01 -2.71 -9.42
CA LEU A 175 7.81 -4.17 -9.43
C LEU A 175 7.32 -4.64 -10.79
N LEU A 176 6.39 -3.93 -11.42
CA LEU A 176 5.85 -4.34 -12.72
C LEU A 176 6.94 -4.48 -13.80
N PRO A 177 7.75 -3.45 -14.11
CA PRO A 177 8.79 -3.59 -15.12
C PRO A 177 9.89 -4.58 -14.73
N THR A 178 10.24 -4.65 -13.45
CA THR A 178 11.25 -5.59 -12.95
C THR A 178 10.81 -7.03 -13.10
N LEU A 179 9.62 -7.38 -12.62
CA LEU A 179 9.08 -8.74 -12.69
C LEU A 179 8.79 -9.14 -14.14
N THR A 180 8.24 -8.24 -14.95
CA THR A 180 8.03 -8.49 -16.38
C THR A 180 9.32 -8.91 -17.07
N LYS A 181 10.42 -8.19 -16.82
CA LYS A 181 11.74 -8.51 -17.38
C LYS A 181 12.29 -9.83 -16.84
N LEU A 182 12.19 -10.08 -15.54
CA LEU A 182 12.64 -11.32 -14.91
C LEU A 182 11.91 -12.56 -15.46
N CYS A 183 10.65 -12.42 -15.82
CA CYS A 183 9.83 -13.47 -16.43
C CYS A 183 9.98 -13.56 -17.96
N GLY A 184 10.88 -12.80 -18.61
CA GLY A 184 11.03 -12.76 -20.05
C GLY A 184 9.86 -12.14 -20.80
N GLY A 185 8.96 -11.44 -20.09
CA GLY A 185 7.80 -10.77 -20.65
C GLY A 185 8.14 -9.45 -21.33
N LYS A 186 7.15 -8.88 -22.02
CA LYS A 186 7.24 -7.56 -22.65
C LYS A 186 6.21 -6.60 -22.02
N LEU A 187 6.66 -5.42 -21.69
CA LEU A 187 5.75 -4.34 -21.28
C LEU A 187 4.91 -3.89 -22.47
N SER A 188 3.69 -3.41 -22.21
CA SER A 188 2.90 -2.71 -23.21
C SER A 188 3.70 -1.49 -23.70
N GLY A 189 3.54 -1.07 -24.97
CA GLY A 189 4.21 0.12 -25.50
C GLY A 189 3.78 1.45 -24.85
N ARG A 190 2.99 1.39 -23.78
CA ARG A 190 2.54 2.57 -23.02
C ARG A 190 3.64 3.01 -22.05
N LYS A 191 3.81 4.32 -21.95
CA LYS A 191 4.70 4.90 -20.94
C LYS A 191 4.20 4.56 -19.53
N ILE A 192 5.12 4.08 -18.70
CA ILE A 192 4.94 3.83 -17.26
C ILE A 192 6.04 4.54 -16.47
N ASP A 193 5.78 4.87 -15.23
CA ASP A 193 6.74 5.58 -14.36
C ASP A 193 7.72 4.64 -13.68
N GLY A 194 7.31 3.39 -13.44
CA GLY A 194 8.16 2.35 -12.85
C GLY A 194 9.39 2.02 -13.70
N LYS A 195 10.47 1.65 -13.04
CA LYS A 195 11.77 1.31 -13.62
C LYS A 195 12.21 -0.09 -13.18
N ASP A 196 13.06 -0.74 -13.96
CA ASP A 196 13.69 -1.99 -13.56
C ASP A 196 14.68 -1.74 -12.40
N ILE A 197 14.40 -2.34 -11.25
CA ILE A 197 15.21 -2.26 -10.03
C ILE A 197 15.90 -3.59 -9.70
N TRP A 198 15.94 -4.55 -10.61
CA TRP A 198 16.62 -5.81 -10.37
C TRP A 198 18.08 -5.66 -9.94
N PRO A 199 18.88 -4.71 -10.50
CA PRO A 199 20.23 -4.46 -9.99
C PRO A 199 20.30 -4.12 -8.50
N LEU A 200 19.32 -3.39 -7.97
CA LEU A 200 19.24 -3.07 -6.54
C LEU A 200 18.84 -4.31 -5.73
N MET A 201 17.82 -5.04 -6.18
CA MET A 201 17.30 -6.24 -5.52
C MET A 201 18.35 -7.34 -5.43
N SER A 202 19.10 -7.56 -6.51
CA SER A 202 20.15 -8.57 -6.57
C SER A 202 21.49 -8.16 -5.94
N GLY A 203 21.56 -6.95 -5.38
CA GLY A 203 22.73 -6.46 -4.69
C GLY A 203 23.96 -6.28 -5.61
N GLN A 204 23.75 -5.94 -6.89
CA GLN A 204 24.86 -5.71 -7.81
C GLN A 204 25.78 -4.60 -7.30
N PRO A 205 27.11 -4.78 -7.38
CA PRO A 205 28.07 -3.78 -6.95
C PRO A 205 27.80 -2.42 -7.63
N LYS A 206 27.80 -1.35 -6.84
CA LYS A 206 27.60 0.03 -7.31
C LYS A 206 26.23 0.29 -7.98
N ALA A 207 25.26 -0.61 -7.86
CA ALA A 207 23.91 -0.36 -8.34
C ALA A 207 23.35 0.91 -7.70
N LYS A 208 22.73 1.76 -8.53
CA LYS A 208 22.07 3.01 -8.13
C LYS A 208 20.63 2.99 -8.56
N SER A 209 19.81 3.73 -7.82
CA SER A 209 18.42 3.93 -8.20
C SER A 209 18.30 4.43 -9.64
N PRO A 210 17.43 3.83 -10.46
CA PRO A 210 17.14 4.35 -11.79
C PRO A 210 16.32 5.66 -11.74
N HIS A 211 15.80 6.03 -10.56
CA HIS A 211 15.09 7.29 -10.33
C HIS A 211 16.08 8.38 -9.94
N LYS A 212 16.54 9.18 -10.92
CA LYS A 212 17.33 10.40 -10.61
C LYS A 212 16.52 11.36 -9.75
N ASN A 213 15.24 11.52 -10.10
CA ASN A 213 14.23 12.23 -9.32
C ASN A 213 12.99 11.35 -9.27
N TYR A 214 12.54 10.98 -8.08
CA TYR A 214 11.28 10.31 -7.85
C TYR A 214 10.25 11.33 -7.38
N VAL A 215 9.21 11.56 -8.15
CA VAL A 215 8.14 12.52 -7.83
C VAL A 215 6.91 11.76 -7.38
N LEU A 216 6.46 12.03 -6.16
CA LEU A 216 5.21 11.50 -5.61
C LEU A 216 4.15 12.60 -5.66
N MET A 217 3.04 12.34 -6.37
CA MET A 217 1.93 13.27 -6.55
C MET A 217 0.78 12.93 -5.60
N HIS A 218 0.94 13.30 -4.33
CA HIS A 218 -0.13 13.22 -3.33
C HIS A 218 -0.17 14.52 -2.53
N GLY A 219 -1.35 15.15 -2.44
CA GLY A 219 -1.46 16.48 -1.82
C GLY A 219 -0.55 17.51 -2.52
N PRO A 220 0.37 18.15 -1.77
CA PRO A 220 1.33 19.07 -2.35
C PRO A 220 2.42 18.39 -3.20
N GLY A 221 2.54 17.08 -3.10
CA GLY A 221 3.60 16.32 -3.74
C GLY A 221 4.95 16.43 -3.03
N THR A 222 5.90 15.60 -3.47
CA THR A 222 7.29 15.64 -3.00
C THR A 222 8.23 15.10 -4.07
N VAL A 223 9.49 15.52 -4.03
CA VAL A 223 10.54 15.00 -4.91
C VAL A 223 11.64 14.39 -4.06
N ARG A 224 12.02 13.14 -4.38
CA ARG A 224 13.18 12.47 -3.82
C ARG A 224 14.29 12.40 -4.85
N SER A 225 15.49 12.86 -4.49
CA SER A 225 16.69 12.81 -5.34
C SER A 225 17.91 12.43 -4.50
N GLY A 226 18.33 11.17 -4.56
CA GLY A 226 19.36 10.62 -3.68
C GLY A 226 18.98 10.82 -2.20
N LYS A 227 19.82 11.51 -1.44
CA LYS A 227 19.57 11.84 -0.02
C LYS A 227 18.60 13.00 0.19
N TRP A 228 18.34 13.81 -0.84
CA TRP A 228 17.50 14.98 -0.73
C TRP A 228 16.04 14.66 -0.91
N LYS A 229 15.20 15.22 -0.04
CA LYS A 229 13.75 15.19 -0.15
C LYS A 229 13.21 16.61 -0.09
N PHE A 230 12.44 16.97 -1.11
CA PHE A 230 11.99 18.33 -1.39
C PHE A 230 10.47 18.38 -1.43
N TYR A 231 9.90 19.39 -0.79
CA TYR A 231 8.48 19.70 -0.80
C TYR A 231 8.30 21.03 -1.54
N PRO A 232 7.70 21.02 -2.74
CA PRO A 232 7.53 22.21 -3.54
C PRO A 232 6.54 23.17 -2.90
N TRP A 233 6.78 24.45 -3.10
CA TRP A 233 5.78 25.46 -2.78
C TRP A 233 4.59 25.36 -3.74
N GLN A 234 3.38 25.50 -3.23
CA GLN A 234 2.15 25.55 -4.01
C GLN A 234 1.27 26.69 -3.52
N GLU A 235 0.99 27.64 -4.41
CA GLU A 235 0.09 28.75 -4.16
C GLU A 235 -1.34 28.23 -3.86
N GLY A 236 -1.96 28.76 -2.79
CA GLY A 236 -3.35 28.48 -2.43
C GLY A 236 -3.63 27.08 -1.88
N LYS A 237 -2.64 26.19 -1.78
CA LYS A 237 -2.81 24.84 -1.22
C LYS A 237 -2.17 24.67 0.16
N GLY A 238 -2.24 25.69 0.99
CA GLY A 238 -1.95 25.57 2.42
C GLY A 238 -2.89 24.54 3.02
N GLY A 239 -2.42 23.29 3.07
CA GLY A 239 -3.26 22.13 3.33
C GLY A 239 -3.77 22.10 4.76
N LYS A 240 -5.07 22.27 4.93
CA LYS A 240 -5.81 21.90 6.14
C LYS A 240 -5.93 20.39 6.34
N ARG A 241 -5.10 19.53 5.66
CA ARG A 241 -5.25 18.08 5.74
C ARG A 241 -3.94 17.40 6.12
N HIS A 242 -3.97 16.84 7.33
CA HIS A 242 -3.10 15.76 7.84
C HIS A 242 -1.63 16.08 8.15
N ASP A 243 -1.18 17.31 8.19
CA ASP A 243 0.06 17.60 8.87
C ASP A 243 -0.20 17.80 10.38
N GLN A 244 -0.41 16.66 11.07
CA GLN A 244 -0.44 16.62 12.54
C GLN A 244 0.97 16.62 13.14
N ALA A 245 1.98 17.00 12.39
CA ALA A 245 3.27 17.32 12.98
C ALA A 245 3.08 18.53 13.89
N LYS A 246 3.40 18.38 15.18
CA LYS A 246 3.27 19.41 16.21
C LYS A 246 4.10 20.68 15.95
N ASN A 247 4.88 20.71 14.87
CA ASN A 247 5.63 21.85 14.35
C ASN A 247 5.51 21.91 12.83
N PRO A 248 4.47 22.55 12.27
CA PRO A 248 4.47 22.89 10.85
C PRO A 248 5.66 23.83 10.59
N SER A 249 6.51 23.50 9.61
CA SER A 249 7.52 24.48 9.16
C SER A 249 6.79 25.70 8.61
N PRO A 250 7.08 26.91 9.08
CA PRO A 250 6.49 28.13 8.54
C PRO A 250 6.91 28.39 7.10
N ASP A 251 7.96 27.71 6.62
CA ASP A 251 8.47 27.87 5.27
C ASP A 251 7.63 27.10 4.26
N PRO A 252 7.13 27.74 3.23
CA PRO A 252 6.33 27.10 2.17
C PRO A 252 7.15 26.06 1.40
N VAL A 253 8.48 26.20 1.34
CA VAL A 253 9.42 25.29 0.67
C VAL A 253 10.26 24.56 1.72
N GLN A 254 10.33 23.24 1.60
CA GLN A 254 11.10 22.42 2.53
C GLN A 254 12.09 21.53 1.79
N LEU A 255 13.29 21.39 2.35
CA LEU A 255 14.34 20.49 1.86
C LEU A 255 15.00 19.78 3.02
N TYR A 256 15.06 18.45 2.95
CA TYR A 256 15.65 17.61 3.99
C TYR A 256 16.74 16.70 3.42
N ASP A 257 17.81 16.50 4.19
CA ASP A 257 18.80 15.45 3.99
C ASP A 257 18.37 14.22 4.79
N THR A 258 17.63 13.31 4.18
CA THR A 258 17.04 12.16 4.89
C THR A 258 18.04 11.05 5.25
N GLN A 259 19.31 11.16 4.86
CA GLN A 259 20.36 10.29 5.36
C GLN A 259 20.90 10.79 6.71
N ALA A 260 21.07 12.12 6.85
CA ALA A 260 21.53 12.75 8.06
C ALA A 260 20.40 13.05 9.07
N ASP A 261 19.18 13.21 8.57
CA ASP A 261 17.97 13.59 9.33
C ASP A 261 16.78 12.74 8.86
N ILE A 262 16.74 11.50 9.34
CA ILE A 262 15.69 10.53 9.00
C ILE A 262 14.29 10.99 9.45
N GLY A 263 14.23 11.86 10.45
CA GLY A 263 13.01 12.42 11.01
C GLY A 263 12.50 13.67 10.29
N GLU A 264 13.19 14.14 9.25
CA GLU A 264 12.80 15.34 8.47
C GLU A 264 12.51 16.56 9.39
N THR A 265 13.43 16.83 10.33
CA THR A 265 13.27 17.84 11.39
C THR A 265 13.94 19.18 11.05
N LYS A 266 15.00 19.15 10.23
CA LYS A 266 15.82 20.33 9.91
C LYS A 266 15.60 20.75 8.47
N ASN A 267 14.78 21.78 8.25
CA ASN A 267 14.62 22.38 6.92
C ASN A 267 15.93 23.07 6.46
N LEU A 268 16.49 22.58 5.37
CA LEU A 268 17.74 23.07 4.77
C LEU A 268 17.53 23.91 3.51
N ALA A 269 16.30 24.29 3.16
CA ALA A 269 15.97 24.98 1.92
C ALA A 269 16.75 26.29 1.76
N SER A 270 16.83 27.12 2.80
CA SER A 270 17.57 28.37 2.79
C SER A 270 19.07 28.20 2.61
N LYS A 271 19.63 27.07 3.12
CA LYS A 271 21.06 26.77 3.02
C LYS A 271 21.48 26.20 1.67
N HIS A 272 20.54 25.66 0.90
CA HIS A 272 20.81 24.96 -0.36
C HIS A 272 19.93 25.44 -1.52
N PRO A 273 19.90 26.75 -1.85
CA PRO A 273 18.99 27.31 -2.86
C PRO A 273 19.19 26.71 -4.27
N ALA A 274 20.42 26.30 -4.60
CA ALA A 274 20.68 25.63 -5.89
C ALA A 274 20.02 24.26 -5.99
N ILE A 275 20.00 23.47 -4.90
CA ILE A 275 19.32 22.18 -4.84
C ILE A 275 17.81 22.38 -4.91
N VAL A 276 17.27 23.36 -4.19
CA VAL A 276 15.84 23.72 -4.23
C VAL A 276 15.42 24.03 -5.68
N ARG A 277 16.13 24.91 -6.38
CA ARG A 277 15.83 25.24 -7.79
C ARG A 277 15.84 24.01 -8.69
N LYS A 278 16.87 23.16 -8.56
CA LYS A 278 16.98 21.93 -9.35
C LYS A 278 15.79 20.98 -9.12
N MET A 279 15.39 20.80 -7.87
CA MET A 279 14.30 19.90 -7.52
C MET A 279 12.93 20.48 -7.86
N GLN A 280 12.76 21.79 -7.76
CA GLN A 280 11.56 22.49 -8.24
C GLN A 280 11.40 22.30 -9.75
N THR A 281 12.47 22.52 -10.53
CA THR A 281 12.45 22.27 -11.99
C THR A 281 12.05 20.83 -12.32
N ALA A 282 12.58 19.85 -11.58
CA ALA A 282 12.20 18.43 -11.78
C ALA A 282 10.73 18.17 -11.46
N TYR A 283 10.20 18.78 -10.40
CA TYR A 283 8.79 18.71 -10.05
C TYR A 283 7.90 19.32 -11.14
N ASP A 284 8.21 20.54 -11.58
CA ASP A 284 7.43 21.27 -12.58
C ASP A 284 7.40 20.53 -13.92
N ALA A 285 8.54 19.97 -14.33
CA ALA A 285 8.64 19.14 -15.52
C ALA A 285 7.74 17.90 -15.43
N HIS A 286 7.72 17.22 -14.28
CA HIS A 286 6.88 16.05 -14.06
C HIS A 286 5.39 16.42 -14.06
N VAL A 287 5.01 17.54 -13.44
CA VAL A 287 3.62 18.05 -13.46
C VAL A 287 3.18 18.37 -14.89
N ALA A 288 4.06 19.03 -15.68
CA ALA A 288 3.77 19.32 -17.08
C ALA A 288 3.58 18.03 -17.91
N GLU A 289 4.42 17.03 -17.68
CA GLU A 289 4.33 15.74 -18.33
C GLU A 289 3.01 15.01 -18.00
N ILE A 290 2.61 14.96 -16.71
CA ILE A 290 1.32 14.39 -16.31
C ILE A 290 0.16 15.11 -17.00
N LYS A 291 0.19 16.44 -17.05
CA LYS A 291 -0.85 17.22 -17.73
C LYS A 291 -0.94 16.87 -19.21
N ALA A 292 0.20 16.75 -19.89
CA ALA A 292 0.28 16.42 -21.32
C ALA A 292 -0.15 14.99 -21.63
N SER A 293 0.10 14.04 -20.70
CA SER A 293 -0.23 12.62 -20.86
C SER A 293 -1.58 12.22 -20.26
N LYS A 294 -2.31 13.16 -19.67
CA LYS A 294 -3.61 12.93 -19.05
C LYS A 294 -4.58 12.37 -20.08
N ARG A 295 -5.13 11.19 -19.78
CA ARG A 295 -6.19 10.60 -20.59
C ARG A 295 -7.53 11.23 -20.23
N PRO A 296 -8.46 11.37 -21.23
CA PRO A 296 -9.84 11.69 -20.92
C PRO A 296 -10.36 10.64 -19.94
N ASN A 297 -11.04 11.06 -18.90
CA ASN A 297 -11.82 10.14 -18.08
C ASN A 297 -12.81 9.46 -19.00
N GLN A 298 -12.83 8.11 -19.05
CA GLN A 298 -13.98 7.43 -19.62
C GLN A 298 -15.18 7.87 -18.78
N GLU A 299 -16.09 8.62 -19.39
CA GLU A 299 -17.40 8.84 -18.80
C GLU A 299 -18.05 7.47 -18.67
N MET A 300 -18.04 6.92 -17.46
CA MET A 300 -18.95 5.84 -17.14
C MET A 300 -20.34 6.46 -17.23
N LYS A 301 -21.04 6.19 -18.32
CA LYS A 301 -22.48 6.50 -18.41
C LYS A 301 -23.13 5.83 -17.20
N ARG A 302 -23.50 6.62 -16.21
CA ARG A 302 -24.29 6.10 -15.10
C ARG A 302 -25.55 5.51 -15.72
N PRO A 303 -25.97 4.28 -15.36
CA PRO A 303 -27.24 3.76 -15.78
C PRO A 303 -28.33 4.81 -15.48
N THR A 304 -29.04 5.24 -16.48
CA THR A 304 -30.11 6.27 -16.36
C THR A 304 -31.42 5.71 -15.80
N SER A 305 -31.34 4.73 -14.92
CA SER A 305 -32.53 4.22 -14.22
C SER A 305 -32.34 4.35 -12.71
N LYS A 306 -32.72 5.51 -12.15
CA LYS A 306 -33.26 5.49 -10.80
C LYS A 306 -34.66 4.87 -10.87
N PRO A 307 -34.94 3.78 -10.13
CA PRO A 307 -36.29 3.43 -9.82
C PRO A 307 -36.86 4.62 -9.03
N SER A 308 -37.95 5.19 -9.50
CA SER A 308 -38.75 6.16 -8.74
C SER A 308 -39.28 5.47 -7.49
N ALA A 309 -38.56 5.58 -6.39
CA ALA A 309 -39.12 5.25 -5.09
C ALA A 309 -40.05 6.40 -4.69
N GLU A 310 -41.33 6.23 -4.91
CA GLU A 310 -42.37 7.01 -4.26
C GLU A 310 -42.12 6.97 -2.75
N ARG A 311 -41.87 8.13 -2.17
CA ARG A 311 -41.83 8.25 -0.72
C ARG A 311 -43.25 8.21 -0.20
N PRO A 312 -43.61 7.31 0.73
CA PRO A 312 -44.91 7.36 1.37
C PRO A 312 -45.07 8.69 2.11
N HIS A 313 -46.13 9.40 1.80
CA HIS A 313 -46.54 10.61 2.49
C HIS A 313 -46.84 10.30 3.96
N THR A 314 -46.02 10.79 4.88
CA THR A 314 -46.37 10.82 6.30
C THR A 314 -47.25 12.03 6.57
N PRO A 315 -48.46 11.86 7.12
CA PRO A 315 -49.34 13.00 7.45
C PRO A 315 -48.75 13.81 8.61
N LYS A 316 -48.65 15.13 8.40
CA LYS A 316 -48.29 16.06 9.46
C LYS A 316 -49.36 16.06 10.57
N LYS A 317 -48.99 15.66 11.77
CA LYS A 317 -49.84 15.91 12.95
C LYS A 317 -49.91 17.43 13.20
N LYS A 318 -51.12 17.97 13.08
CA LYS A 318 -51.45 19.33 13.57
C LYS A 318 -51.38 19.33 15.12
N LYS A 319 -50.71 20.30 15.66
CA LYS A 319 -50.99 20.88 16.97
C LYS A 319 -51.76 22.17 16.79
#